data_cef1397935ea72ba2ff886264374430f
#
_entry.id   cef1397935ea72ba2ff886264374430f
#
_cell.length_a   1.000
_cell.length_b   1.000
_cell.length_c   1.000
_cell.angle_alpha   90.00
_cell.angle_beta   90.00
_cell.angle_gamma   90.00
#
_symmetry.space_group_name_H-M   'P 1'
#
loop_
_entity.id
_entity.type
_entity.pdbx_description
1 polymer ?
#
loop_
_entity_poly.entity_id
_entity_poly.type
_entity_poly.pdbx_seq_one_letter_code
_entity_poly.pdbx_strand_id
1 'polypeptide(L)'
;MLLSLGKQGTIMRAKEPRMKFGAQVSCYLTSWDDIRSVVETMESGRWHSVYLADHFLPPNRGDASESLAAYEGFTTLAGXASITERLKLGHLVLGNTYRNPALLAKMAGTIXHISHGRFTLALGAGWFXREHEAYSWDFPSMRERSDRLEEACKLIRLLFTSTXPVDXAGRYYKLXQAPLSPGSYQXPHIPIMVGGTGPKRTLKTLAMXGDVFNLDGFARRGMSIXLLREKITILEQHCEKLGRNPAEIRKTILMPTMLSDDQSKTKEFVEMIGPNTVAGSAGYIIERIGEFIDEGVDEIMFGRLPNEPDEFQRFEEEVIAAFD
;
A
#
# COMPACT_ATOMS: atom_id res chain seq x y z
N MET A 1 -57.62 8.96 -18.03
CA MET A 1 -56.21 8.89 -18.43
C MET A 1 -55.45 8.17 -17.31
N LEU A 2 -55.20 6.90 -17.52
CA LEU A 2 -54.67 5.98 -16.52
C LEU A 2 -53.13 6.06 -16.48
N LEU A 3 -52.56 6.40 -15.32
CA LEU A 3 -51.11 6.34 -15.06
C LEU A 3 -50.76 4.91 -14.68
N SER A 4 -49.95 4.26 -15.50
CA SER A 4 -49.39 2.95 -15.22
C SER A 4 -48.23 3.10 -14.26
N LEU A 5 -48.34 2.47 -13.10
CA LEU A 5 -47.24 2.33 -12.16
C LEU A 5 -46.27 1.24 -12.66
N GLY A 6 -45.10 1.64 -13.12
CA GLY A 6 -44.04 0.74 -13.53
C GLY A 6 -43.40 0.06 -12.33
N LYS A 7 -43.06 -1.20 -12.52
CA LYS A 7 -42.43 -2.09 -11.54
C LYS A 7 -41.08 -1.50 -11.03
N GLN A 8 -40.87 -1.55 -9.73
CA GLN A 8 -39.59 -1.23 -9.10
C GLN A 8 -38.50 -2.16 -9.66
N GLY A 9 -37.65 -1.62 -10.50
CA GLY A 9 -36.45 -2.31 -10.94
C GLY A 9 -35.42 -2.29 -9.81
N THR A 10 -35.18 -3.44 -9.20
CA THR A 10 -34.04 -3.62 -8.30
C THR A 10 -32.78 -3.44 -9.16
N ILE A 11 -32.05 -2.38 -8.94
CA ILE A 11 -30.73 -2.21 -9.54
C ILE A 11 -29.83 -3.28 -8.89
N MET A 12 -29.61 -4.36 -9.61
CA MET A 12 -28.59 -5.34 -9.19
C MET A 12 -27.23 -4.63 -9.23
N ARG A 13 -26.72 -4.26 -8.06
CA ARG A 13 -25.30 -3.88 -7.94
C ARG A 13 -24.50 -5.07 -8.46
N ALA A 14 -23.69 -4.83 -9.48
CA ALA A 14 -22.70 -5.80 -9.91
C ALA A 14 -21.95 -6.24 -8.64
N LYS A 15 -21.91 -7.53 -8.39
CA LYS A 15 -21.22 -8.10 -7.24
C LYS A 15 -19.74 -7.72 -7.43
N GLU A 16 -19.21 -6.83 -6.58
CA GLU A 16 -17.78 -6.55 -6.61
C GLU A 16 -17.02 -7.87 -6.47
N PRO A 17 -15.93 -8.05 -7.20
CA PRO A 17 -15.15 -9.28 -7.05
C PRO A 17 -14.82 -9.46 -5.57
N ARG A 18 -15.02 -10.65 -5.07
CA ARG A 18 -14.96 -10.98 -3.65
C ARG A 18 -13.60 -10.66 -3.02
N MET A 19 -12.54 -10.73 -3.81
CA MET A 19 -11.17 -10.52 -3.36
C MET A 19 -10.40 -9.67 -4.36
N LYS A 20 -9.54 -8.80 -3.84
CA LYS A 20 -8.72 -7.89 -4.66
C LYS A 20 -7.27 -8.33 -4.61
N PHE A 21 -6.62 -8.41 -5.76
CA PHE A 21 -5.23 -8.83 -5.88
C PHE A 21 -4.40 -7.73 -6.54
N GLY A 22 -3.34 -7.31 -5.84
CA GLY A 22 -2.39 -6.35 -6.35
C GLY A 22 -0.97 -6.90 -6.33
N ALA A 23 -0.02 -6.09 -6.75
CA ALA A 23 1.39 -6.44 -6.62
C ALA A 23 2.23 -5.23 -6.24
N GLN A 24 3.29 -5.49 -5.47
CA GLN A 24 4.37 -4.53 -5.28
C GLN A 24 5.42 -4.81 -6.36
N VAL A 25 5.40 -4.00 -7.40
CA VAL A 25 6.35 -4.09 -8.52
C VAL A 25 7.70 -3.51 -8.07
N SER A 26 8.79 -4.17 -8.41
CA SER A 26 10.12 -3.74 -7.97
C SER A 26 10.58 -2.47 -8.69
N CYS A 27 11.15 -1.53 -7.92
CA CYS A 27 11.85 -0.36 -8.44
C CYS A 27 13.37 -0.55 -8.47
N TYR A 28 13.86 -1.74 -8.09
CA TYR A 28 15.28 -2.00 -7.88
C TYR A 28 15.85 -2.87 -8.99
N LEU A 29 17.05 -2.50 -9.49
CA LEU A 29 17.82 -3.33 -10.43
C LEU A 29 16.99 -3.69 -11.67
N THR A 30 16.21 -2.77 -12.16
CA THR A 30 15.26 -2.95 -13.25
C THR A 30 15.32 -1.72 -14.18
N SER A 31 14.63 -1.76 -15.30
CA SER A 31 14.49 -0.61 -16.20
C SER A 31 13.05 -0.07 -16.14
N TRP A 32 12.88 1.18 -16.61
CA TRP A 32 11.52 1.74 -16.78
C TRP A 32 10.70 0.90 -17.76
N ASP A 33 11.34 0.38 -18.81
CA ASP A 33 10.63 -0.42 -19.79
C ASP A 33 10.12 -1.75 -19.21
N ASP A 34 10.89 -2.38 -18.30
CA ASP A 34 10.44 -3.58 -17.59
C ASP A 34 9.25 -3.27 -16.67
N ILE A 35 9.36 -2.19 -15.88
CA ILE A 35 8.26 -1.74 -14.99
C ILE A 35 7.01 -1.47 -15.83
N ARG A 36 7.15 -0.73 -16.91
CA ARG A 36 6.06 -0.39 -17.82
C ARG A 36 5.38 -1.63 -18.39
N SER A 37 6.18 -2.57 -18.92
CA SER A 37 5.66 -3.81 -19.53
C SER A 37 4.84 -4.64 -18.54
N VAL A 38 5.33 -4.76 -17.30
CA VAL A 38 4.60 -5.47 -16.24
C VAL A 38 3.29 -4.74 -15.91
N VAL A 39 3.34 -3.42 -15.75
CA VAL A 39 2.15 -2.62 -15.39
C VAL A 39 1.11 -2.67 -16.52
N GLU A 40 1.52 -2.64 -17.79
CA GLU A 40 0.61 -2.79 -18.95
C GLU A 40 -0.02 -4.19 -18.95
N THR A 41 0.73 -5.24 -18.59
CA THR A 41 0.21 -6.60 -18.42
C THR A 41 -0.85 -6.65 -17.32
N MET A 42 -0.54 -6.07 -16.15
CA MET A 42 -1.48 -5.98 -15.03
C MET A 42 -2.75 -5.20 -15.42
N GLU A 43 -2.59 -4.09 -16.15
CA GLU A 43 -3.72 -3.23 -16.57
C GLU A 43 -4.68 -3.98 -17.47
N SER A 44 -4.17 -4.87 -18.35
CA SER A 44 -5.00 -5.66 -19.26
C SER A 44 -5.60 -6.92 -18.63
N GLY A 45 -5.10 -7.32 -17.45
CA GLY A 45 -5.49 -8.56 -16.77
C GLY A 45 -6.48 -8.37 -15.62
N ARG A 46 -6.46 -9.35 -14.68
CA ARG A 46 -7.34 -9.37 -13.50
C ARG A 46 -6.80 -8.62 -12.29
N TRP A 47 -5.58 -8.09 -12.39
CA TRP A 47 -4.95 -7.37 -11.27
C TRP A 47 -5.77 -6.14 -10.90
N HIS A 48 -5.90 -5.89 -9.59
CA HIS A 48 -6.67 -4.75 -9.05
C HIS A 48 -5.80 -3.51 -8.84
N SER A 49 -4.53 -3.71 -8.40
CA SER A 49 -3.71 -2.60 -7.95
C SER A 49 -2.22 -2.83 -8.17
N VAL A 50 -1.48 -1.75 -8.34
CA VAL A 50 -0.02 -1.74 -8.39
C VAL A 50 0.52 -0.83 -7.31
N TYR A 51 1.51 -1.33 -6.58
CA TYR A 51 2.20 -0.61 -5.51
C TYR A 51 3.70 -0.60 -5.77
N LEU A 52 4.36 0.42 -5.30
CA LEU A 52 5.82 0.54 -5.36
C LEU A 52 6.38 0.72 -3.95
N ALA A 53 7.63 0.34 -3.74
CA ALA A 53 8.34 0.67 -2.51
C ALA A 53 8.86 2.11 -2.58
N ASP A 54 9.30 2.66 -1.45
CA ASP A 54 9.84 4.02 -1.36
C ASP A 54 11.24 3.98 -0.74
N HIS A 55 12.17 3.34 -1.43
CA HIS A 55 13.57 3.28 -1.04
C HIS A 55 14.45 3.82 -2.16
N PHE A 56 15.50 4.50 -1.79
CA PHE A 56 16.46 5.14 -2.69
C PHE A 56 17.67 4.25 -2.96
N LEU A 57 17.80 3.20 -2.15
CA LEU A 57 18.80 2.12 -2.29
C LEU A 57 18.08 0.79 -2.17
N PRO A 58 18.45 -0.24 -2.93
CA PRO A 58 17.84 -1.55 -2.75
C PRO A 58 18.10 -2.07 -1.32
N PRO A 59 17.05 -2.38 -0.54
CA PRO A 59 17.25 -3.00 0.77
C PRO A 59 17.98 -4.35 0.60
N ASN A 60 18.77 -4.73 1.57
CA ASN A 60 19.53 -6.00 1.60
C ASN A 60 20.71 -6.08 0.62
N ARG A 61 21.13 -4.96 0.04
CA ARG A 61 22.41 -4.88 -0.70
C ARG A 61 23.48 -4.37 0.24
N GLY A 62 24.58 -5.12 0.31
CA GLY A 62 25.59 -4.94 1.36
C GLY A 62 26.52 -3.76 1.18
N ASP A 63 27.20 -3.65 0.06
CA ASP A 63 28.27 -2.68 -0.09
C ASP A 63 28.27 -1.97 -1.46
N ALA A 64 29.22 -1.07 -1.63
CA ALA A 64 29.37 -0.23 -2.82
C ALA A 64 29.83 -1.00 -4.07
N SER A 65 30.23 -2.27 -3.94
CA SER A 65 30.63 -3.08 -5.09
C SER A 65 29.41 -3.65 -5.85
N GLU A 66 28.21 -3.63 -5.22
CA GLU A 66 26.98 -4.09 -5.84
C GLU A 66 26.22 -2.93 -6.47
N SER A 67 25.46 -3.21 -7.51
CA SER A 67 24.58 -2.18 -8.10
C SER A 67 23.55 -1.71 -7.06
N LEU A 68 23.42 -0.40 -6.92
CA LEU A 68 22.47 0.24 -6.03
C LEU A 68 21.34 0.94 -6.81
N ALA A 69 21.13 0.56 -8.06
CA ALA A 69 20.12 1.20 -8.92
C ALA A 69 18.71 1.03 -8.33
N ALA A 70 18.05 2.15 -8.10
CA ALA A 70 16.68 2.22 -7.59
C ALA A 70 15.99 3.44 -8.21
N TYR A 71 14.79 3.25 -8.74
CA TYR A 71 13.96 4.37 -9.18
C TYR A 71 13.25 4.98 -7.96
N GLU A 72 13.13 6.31 -7.92
CA GLU A 72 12.39 7.02 -6.87
C GLU A 72 10.90 6.68 -6.99
N GLY A 73 10.33 6.16 -5.92
CA GLY A 73 9.01 5.53 -5.93
C GLY A 73 7.87 6.45 -6.36
N PHE A 74 7.82 7.69 -5.87
CA PHE A 74 6.69 8.58 -6.16
C PHE A 74 6.71 9.06 -7.63
N THR A 75 7.88 9.40 -8.14
CA THR A 75 8.05 9.79 -9.55
C THR A 75 7.69 8.63 -10.48
N THR A 76 8.14 7.42 -10.14
CA THR A 76 7.82 6.22 -10.91
C THR A 76 6.31 5.93 -10.90
N LEU A 77 5.66 6.09 -9.74
CA LEU A 77 4.21 5.87 -9.65
C LEU A 77 3.42 6.92 -10.47
N ALA A 78 3.91 8.16 -10.55
CA ALA A 78 3.30 9.17 -11.43
C ALA A 78 3.38 8.72 -12.90
N GLY A 79 4.48 8.16 -13.32
CA GLY A 79 4.59 7.45 -14.60
C GLY A 79 3.55 6.32 -14.72
N UNK A 80 3.38 5.38 -13.69
CA UNK A 80 2.52 4.43 -13.67
C UNK A 80 1.24 4.88 -13.79
N ALA A 81 0.78 6.09 -13.21
CA ALA A 81 -0.57 6.67 -13.28
C ALA A 81 -0.97 7.15 -14.68
N SER A 82 -0.02 7.62 -15.45
CA SER A 82 -0.28 8.18 -16.78
C SER A 82 -0.49 7.12 -17.87
N ILE A 83 -0.08 5.88 -17.64
CA ILE A 83 -0.17 4.79 -18.63
C ILE A 83 -1.27 3.76 -18.27
N THR A 84 -2.02 4.00 -17.19
CA THR A 84 -3.08 3.11 -16.72
C THR A 84 -4.40 3.87 -16.60
N GLU A 85 -5.52 3.14 -16.71
CA GLU A 85 -6.87 3.70 -16.55
C GLU A 85 -7.66 3.02 -15.43
N ARG A 86 -7.32 1.78 -15.08
CA ARG A 86 -8.10 0.92 -14.20
C ARG A 86 -7.40 0.60 -12.86
N LEU A 87 -6.12 0.27 -12.91
CA LEU A 87 -5.37 -0.18 -11.71
C LEU A 87 -5.38 0.89 -10.61
N LYS A 88 -5.66 0.48 -9.39
CA LYS A 88 -5.43 1.31 -8.20
C LYS A 88 -3.93 1.43 -7.97
N LEU A 89 -3.52 2.55 -7.39
CA LEU A 89 -2.11 2.96 -7.32
C LEU A 89 -1.73 3.36 -5.90
N GLY A 90 -0.54 2.97 -5.45
CA GLY A 90 -0.06 3.39 -4.15
C GLY A 90 1.39 3.00 -3.89
N HIS A 91 1.81 3.19 -2.68
CA HIS A 91 3.12 2.75 -2.21
C HIS A 91 2.95 1.79 -1.05
N LEU A 92 3.94 0.95 -0.80
CA LEU A 92 3.99 0.08 0.37
C LEU A 92 5.40 0.20 0.99
N VAL A 93 5.62 1.21 1.82
CA VAL A 93 4.85 2.45 2.00
C VAL A 93 5.82 3.63 1.92
N LEU A 94 5.33 4.86 1.70
CA LEU A 94 6.19 6.06 1.69
C LEU A 94 6.79 6.31 3.08
N GLY A 95 8.06 6.70 3.11
CA GLY A 95 8.72 7.08 4.36
C GLY A 95 8.41 8.55 4.73
N ASN A 96 7.82 8.75 5.91
CA ASN A 96 7.50 10.12 6.38
C ASN A 96 8.75 10.96 6.61
N THR A 97 9.91 10.33 6.69
CA THR A 97 11.20 11.00 6.90
C THR A 97 11.79 11.61 5.63
N TYR A 98 11.27 11.27 4.46
CA TYR A 98 11.85 11.68 3.18
C TYR A 98 11.25 12.96 2.61
N ARG A 99 9.99 13.30 2.98
CA ARG A 99 9.27 14.42 2.38
C ARG A 99 8.50 15.21 3.43
N ASN A 100 8.46 16.53 3.27
CA ASN A 100 7.57 17.37 4.08
C ASN A 100 6.12 16.93 3.81
N PRO A 101 5.28 16.72 4.85
CA PRO A 101 3.92 16.19 4.64
C PRO A 101 2.98 17.14 3.88
N ALA A 102 3.21 18.44 3.90
CA ALA A 102 2.41 19.38 3.08
C ALA A 102 2.77 19.24 1.59
N LEU A 103 4.06 19.08 1.29
CA LEU A 103 4.51 18.76 -0.07
C LEU A 103 3.92 17.43 -0.51
N LEU A 104 3.98 16.42 0.37
CA LEU A 104 3.44 15.09 0.06
C LEU A 104 1.93 15.15 -0.20
N ALA A 105 1.17 15.93 0.57
CA ALA A 105 -0.27 16.14 0.33
C ALA A 105 -0.51 16.75 -1.07
N LYS A 106 0.35 17.70 -1.47
CA LYS A 106 0.27 18.34 -2.80
C LYS A 106 0.57 17.34 -3.92
N MET A 107 1.62 16.53 -3.74
CA MET A 107 1.98 15.45 -4.68
C MET A 107 0.83 14.43 -4.80
N ALA A 108 0.24 14.04 -3.67
CA ALA A 108 -0.89 13.11 -3.62
C ALA A 108 -2.13 13.70 -4.33
N GLY A 109 -2.41 14.98 -4.13
CA GLY A 109 -3.48 15.69 -4.85
C GLY A 109 -3.24 15.70 -6.36
N THR A 110 -2.00 15.89 -6.78
CA THR A 110 -1.64 15.87 -8.21
C THR A 110 -1.84 14.48 -8.81
N ILE A 111 -1.32 13.47 -8.19
CA ILE A 111 -1.49 12.10 -8.68
C ILE A 111 -2.96 11.60 -8.62
N UNK A 112 -3.75 12.10 -7.72
CA UNK A 112 -5.00 11.82 -7.67
C UNK A 112 -5.67 12.21 -8.74
N HIS A 113 -5.35 13.48 -9.37
CA HIS A 113 -5.93 14.02 -10.61
C HIS A 113 -5.43 13.28 -11.86
N ILE A 114 -4.13 13.05 -11.98
CA ILE A 114 -3.55 12.28 -13.10
C ILE A 114 -4.25 10.92 -13.24
N SER A 115 -4.49 10.26 -12.11
CA SER A 115 -5.06 8.90 -12.09
C SER A 115 -6.59 8.85 -12.06
N HIS A 116 -7.28 9.99 -12.13
CA HIS A 116 -8.75 10.05 -12.01
C HIS A 116 -9.28 9.32 -10.76
N GLY A 117 -8.63 9.54 -9.60
CA GLY A 117 -9.13 9.02 -8.33
C GLY A 117 -8.78 7.58 -8.02
N ARG A 118 -7.63 7.08 -8.51
CA ARG A 118 -7.19 5.71 -8.26
C ARG A 118 -6.08 5.59 -7.21
N PHE A 119 -5.68 6.67 -6.58
CA PHE A 119 -4.51 6.73 -5.68
C PHE A 119 -4.89 6.46 -4.23
N THR A 120 -4.04 5.73 -3.52
CA THR A 120 -4.05 5.56 -2.06
C THR A 120 -2.71 6.08 -1.52
N LEU A 121 -2.77 7.03 -0.59
CA LEU A 121 -1.57 7.54 0.08
C LEU A 121 -1.20 6.63 1.23
N ALA A 122 -0.07 5.97 1.15
CA ALA A 122 0.41 5.07 2.20
C ALA A 122 1.68 5.65 2.84
N LEU A 123 1.70 5.78 4.15
CA LEU A 123 2.76 6.48 4.88
C LEU A 123 3.19 5.70 6.12
N GLY A 124 4.50 5.56 6.32
CA GLY A 124 5.11 4.91 7.48
C GLY A 124 6.15 5.77 8.15
N ALA A 125 6.60 5.36 9.33
CA ALA A 125 7.53 6.15 10.17
C ALA A 125 8.97 6.23 9.60
N GLY A 126 9.33 5.37 8.64
CA GLY A 126 10.69 5.23 8.15
C GLY A 126 11.51 4.24 9.01
N TRP A 127 12.44 3.52 8.39
CA TRP A 127 13.20 2.50 9.12
C TRP A 127 14.66 2.35 8.66
N PHE A 128 14.96 2.72 7.43
CA PHE A 128 16.24 2.36 6.80
C PHE A 128 17.31 3.45 7.01
N UNK A 129 18.12 3.34 7.93
CA UNK A 129 19.02 4.17 8.32
C UNK A 129 19.98 4.59 7.35
N ARG A 130 20.50 3.52 6.62
CA ARG A 130 21.53 3.70 5.58
C ARG A 130 21.15 4.76 4.53
N GLU A 131 19.90 4.81 4.11
CA GLU A 131 19.43 5.82 3.16
C GLU A 131 19.54 7.23 3.74
N HIS A 132 19.12 7.39 4.99
CA HIS A 132 19.15 8.69 5.66
C HIS A 132 20.59 9.20 5.76
N GLU A 133 21.50 8.33 6.14
CA GLU A 133 22.95 8.67 6.22
C GLU A 133 23.51 9.02 4.82
N ALA A 134 23.18 8.21 3.81
CA ALA A 134 23.69 8.39 2.45
C ALA A 134 23.24 9.72 1.81
N TYR A 135 22.02 10.15 2.12
CA TYR A 135 21.43 11.37 1.52
C TYR A 135 21.38 12.56 2.49
N SER A 136 22.04 12.45 3.64
CA SER A 136 22.08 13.51 4.67
C SER A 136 20.68 13.90 5.17
N TRP A 137 19.79 12.93 5.32
CA TRP A 137 18.47 13.17 5.89
C TRP A 137 18.46 12.84 7.38
N ASP A 138 17.68 13.58 8.17
CA ASP A 138 17.52 13.33 9.59
C ASP A 138 16.91 11.94 9.83
N PHE A 139 17.50 11.20 10.78
CA PHE A 139 16.93 9.93 11.23
C PHE A 139 16.75 9.97 12.75
N PRO A 140 15.72 10.65 13.24
CA PRO A 140 15.51 10.78 14.68
C PRO A 140 15.09 9.45 15.33
N SER A 141 14.95 9.46 16.64
CA SER A 141 14.56 8.29 17.42
C SER A 141 13.23 7.69 16.89
N MET A 142 13.02 6.40 17.13
CA MET A 142 11.75 5.73 16.77
C MET A 142 10.54 6.45 17.39
N ARG A 143 10.70 6.94 18.64
CA ARG A 143 9.65 7.71 19.31
C ARG A 143 9.29 8.96 18.49
N GLU A 144 10.31 9.74 18.14
CA GLU A 144 10.10 10.97 17.38
C GLU A 144 9.55 10.69 15.98
N ARG A 145 10.07 9.66 15.29
CA ARG A 145 9.53 9.28 13.96
C ARG A 145 8.04 8.90 14.06
N SER A 146 7.63 8.22 15.15
CA SER A 146 6.22 7.90 15.39
C SER A 146 5.38 9.13 15.69
N ASP A 147 5.92 10.10 16.46
CA ASP A 147 5.25 11.38 16.73
C ASP A 147 5.08 12.18 15.44
N ARG A 148 6.14 12.25 14.64
CA ARG A 148 6.11 12.92 13.31
C ARG A 148 5.11 12.27 12.36
N LEU A 149 5.02 10.93 12.34
CA LEU A 149 4.05 10.21 11.51
C LEU A 149 2.61 10.55 11.91
N GLU A 150 2.31 10.54 13.21
CA GLU A 150 0.98 10.89 13.71
C GLU A 150 0.61 12.32 13.31
N GLU A 151 1.53 13.26 13.50
CA GLU A 151 1.30 14.69 13.16
C GLU A 151 1.17 14.87 11.64
N ALA A 152 1.98 14.16 10.84
CA ALA A 152 1.90 14.21 9.38
C ALA A 152 0.54 13.68 8.87
N CYS A 153 0.06 12.55 9.42
CA CYS A 153 -1.25 12.00 9.03
C CYS A 153 -2.39 12.97 9.37
N LYS A 154 -2.33 13.64 10.53
CA LYS A 154 -3.32 14.66 10.92
C LYS A 154 -3.31 15.85 9.95
N LEU A 155 -2.11 16.35 9.63
CA LEU A 155 -1.92 17.48 8.72
C LEU A 155 -2.42 17.13 7.30
N ILE A 156 -2.06 15.96 6.80
CA ILE A 156 -2.45 15.50 5.45
C ILE A 156 -3.98 15.33 5.39
N ARG A 157 -4.57 14.69 6.41
CA ARG A 157 -6.03 14.51 6.45
C ARG A 157 -6.74 15.88 6.51
N LEU A 158 -6.21 16.81 7.29
CA LEU A 158 -6.75 18.19 7.34
C LEU A 158 -6.73 18.83 5.95
N LEU A 159 -5.61 18.75 5.23
CA LEU A 159 -5.49 19.28 3.87
C LEU A 159 -6.46 18.57 2.90
N PHE A 160 -6.60 17.25 3.01
CA PHE A 160 -7.45 16.45 2.11
C PHE A 160 -8.95 16.74 2.28
N THR A 161 -9.36 17.15 3.50
CA THR A 161 -10.80 17.33 3.81
C THR A 161 -11.24 18.80 3.85
N SER A 162 -10.28 19.76 3.79
CA SER A 162 -10.60 21.20 3.89
C SER A 162 -10.75 21.82 2.50
N THR A 163 -11.72 22.73 2.44
CA THR A 163 -12.01 23.55 1.24
C THR A 163 -11.39 24.95 1.29
N UNK A 164 -10.78 25.30 2.37
CA UNK A 164 -10.17 26.49 2.57
C UNK A 164 -8.78 26.20 2.91
N PRO A 165 -8.11 27.35 2.85
CA PRO A 165 -6.75 27.24 3.36
C PRO A 165 -6.70 26.94 4.86
N VAL A 166 -5.72 26.15 5.31
CA VAL A 166 -5.64 25.63 6.67
C VAL A 166 -4.39 26.13 7.40
N ASP A 167 -4.54 26.22 8.71
CA ASP A 167 -3.47 26.52 9.64
C ASP A 167 -3.20 25.30 10.54
N UNK A 168 -1.95 24.92 10.85
CA UNK A 168 -1.57 23.93 11.66
C UNK A 168 -0.46 24.43 12.38
N ALA A 169 -0.48 24.41 13.74
CA ALA A 169 0.64 24.79 14.61
C ALA A 169 1.07 23.56 15.41
N GLY A 170 1.63 22.58 14.70
CA GLY A 170 2.13 21.35 15.30
C GLY A 170 3.50 21.51 15.93
N ARG A 171 3.94 20.44 16.59
CA ARG A 171 5.29 20.37 17.17
C ARG A 171 6.36 20.29 16.08
N TYR A 172 6.08 19.53 15.02
CA TYR A 172 7.06 19.23 13.96
C TYR A 172 6.74 19.94 12.65
N TYR A 173 5.45 20.22 12.40
CA TYR A 173 5.01 20.79 11.14
C TYR A 173 4.08 21.99 11.38
N LYS A 174 4.21 23.03 10.55
CA LYS A 174 3.40 24.24 10.62
C LYS A 174 2.86 24.57 9.25
N LEU A 175 1.63 25.04 9.22
CA LEU A 175 1.00 25.55 7.99
C LEU A 175 0.47 26.94 8.27
N UNK A 176 0.44 27.68 7.45
CA UNK A 176 -0.04 28.89 7.46
C UNK A 176 -0.86 29.11 6.30
N GLN A 177 -1.99 29.26 6.39
CA GLN A 177 -2.98 29.49 5.34
C GLN A 177 -2.68 28.66 4.07
N ALA A 178 -2.37 27.38 4.26
CA ALA A 178 -1.97 26.48 3.19
C ALA A 178 -3.19 25.89 2.48
N PRO A 179 -3.37 26.12 1.16
CA PRO A 179 -4.44 25.49 0.42
C PRO A 179 -3.99 24.17 -0.20
N LEU A 180 -4.91 23.20 -0.31
CA LEU A 180 -4.72 22.07 -1.21
C LEU A 180 -5.66 22.29 -2.41
N SER A 181 -5.09 22.86 -3.48
CA SER A 181 -5.82 23.12 -4.73
C SER A 181 -4.96 22.66 -5.92
N PRO A 182 -5.47 21.82 -6.85
CA PRO A 182 -6.81 21.21 -6.77
C PRO A 182 -6.94 20.28 -5.55
N GLY A 183 -8.15 20.16 -5.02
CA GLY A 183 -8.46 19.33 -3.85
C GLY A 183 -8.62 17.87 -4.21
N SER A 184 -9.12 17.06 -3.27
CA SER A 184 -9.28 15.62 -3.50
C SER A 184 -10.27 15.34 -4.64
N TYR A 185 -9.88 14.50 -5.56
CA TYR A 185 -10.74 13.97 -6.61
C TYR A 185 -11.65 12.84 -6.08
N GLN A 186 -11.19 12.20 -5.04
CA GLN A 186 -11.86 11.05 -4.42
C GLN A 186 -12.73 11.48 -3.22
N UNK A 187 -13.65 11.09 -3.04
CA UNK A 187 -14.57 11.28 -2.15
C UNK A 187 -14.52 10.17 -1.31
N PRO A 188 -14.59 10.41 0.04
CA PRO A 188 -14.60 11.75 0.70
C PRO A 188 -13.23 12.43 0.67
N HIS A 189 -12.21 11.70 0.50
CA HIS A 189 -10.81 12.18 0.36
C HIS A 189 -9.94 11.03 -0.18
N ILE A 190 -8.67 11.31 -0.49
CA ILE A 190 -7.69 10.27 -0.85
C ILE A 190 -7.53 9.32 0.35
N PRO A 191 -7.73 8.01 0.18
CA PRO A 191 -7.57 7.08 1.30
C PRO A 191 -6.13 7.11 1.85
N ILE A 192 -6.01 7.04 3.17
CA ILE A 192 -4.72 7.05 3.87
C ILE A 192 -4.46 5.67 4.46
N MET A 193 -3.40 5.01 3.99
CA MET A 193 -2.88 3.78 4.59
C MET A 193 -1.77 4.15 5.56
N VAL A 194 -1.82 3.63 6.78
CA VAL A 194 -0.74 3.85 7.76
C VAL A 194 0.07 2.56 7.87
N GLY A 195 1.32 2.62 7.41
CA GLY A 195 2.22 1.47 7.37
C GLY A 195 2.85 1.15 8.72
N GLY A 196 2.87 -0.15 9.01
CA GLY A 196 3.41 -0.67 10.25
C GLY A 196 2.32 -1.11 11.22
N THR A 197 2.68 -2.00 12.13
CA THR A 197 1.73 -2.63 13.06
C THR A 197 2.13 -2.44 14.52
N GLY A 198 2.87 -1.36 14.82
CA GLY A 198 3.24 -1.00 16.19
C GLY A 198 1.98 -0.79 17.06
N PRO A 199 1.81 -1.61 18.13
CA PRO A 199 0.51 -1.68 18.84
C PRO A 199 0.12 -0.39 19.56
N LYS A 200 1.08 0.36 20.07
CA LYS A 200 0.80 1.54 20.92
C LYS A 200 0.68 2.83 20.12
N ARG A 201 1.39 2.96 19.02
CA ARG A 201 1.52 4.22 18.27
C ARG A 201 0.94 4.10 16.84
N THR A 202 1.46 3.18 16.05
CA THR A 202 1.09 3.07 14.64
C THR A 202 -0.39 2.69 14.48
N LEU A 203 -0.85 1.66 15.20
CA LEU A 203 -2.26 1.25 15.12
C LEU A 203 -3.21 2.30 15.70
N LYS A 204 -2.75 3.08 16.70
CA LYS A 204 -3.52 4.23 17.20
C LYS A 204 -3.62 5.32 16.12
N THR A 205 -2.51 5.64 15.44
CA THR A 205 -2.49 6.62 14.34
C THR A 205 -3.44 6.17 13.22
N LEU A 206 -3.40 4.88 12.88
CA LEU A 206 -4.32 4.30 11.89
C LEU A 206 -5.78 4.49 12.33
N ALA A 207 -6.11 4.13 13.57
CA ALA A 207 -7.48 4.29 14.11
C ALA A 207 -7.94 5.76 14.08
N MET A 208 -7.10 6.67 14.30
CA MET A 208 -7.39 8.12 14.24
C MET A 208 -7.44 8.69 12.82
N UNK A 209 -6.33 8.33 11.86
CA UNK A 209 -6.18 8.96 10.71
C UNK A 209 -6.28 8.18 9.53
N GLY A 210 -6.31 7.02 9.67
CA GLY A 210 -6.13 6.18 8.48
C GLY A 210 -7.40 5.49 8.00
N ASP A 211 -7.34 4.94 6.79
CA ASP A 211 -8.49 4.26 6.15
C ASP A 211 -8.12 2.83 5.73
N VAL A 212 -6.82 2.50 5.73
CA VAL A 212 -6.34 1.19 5.26
C VAL A 212 -5.26 0.67 6.21
N PHE A 213 -5.47 -0.53 6.71
CA PHE A 213 -4.50 -1.33 7.47
C PHE A 213 -3.68 -2.17 6.49
N ASN A 214 -2.39 -2.33 6.74
CA ASN A 214 -1.56 -3.28 5.99
C ASN A 214 -0.68 -4.11 6.93
N LEU A 215 -0.73 -5.44 6.76
CA LEU A 215 0.20 -6.36 7.40
C LEU A 215 1.33 -6.64 6.40
N ASP A 216 2.54 -6.25 6.75
CA ASP A 216 3.72 -6.37 5.88
C ASP A 216 4.46 -7.68 6.15
N GLY A 217 4.45 -8.57 5.17
CA GLY A 217 5.13 -9.87 5.24
C GLY A 217 6.64 -9.78 5.24
N PHE A 218 7.23 -8.65 4.80
CA PHE A 218 8.69 -8.43 4.88
C PHE A 218 9.12 -7.92 6.27
N ALA A 219 8.17 -7.50 7.12
CA ALA A 219 8.52 -7.04 8.45
C ALA A 219 9.09 -8.18 9.29
N ARG A 220 9.97 -7.84 10.24
CA ARG A 220 10.71 -8.81 11.07
C ARG A 220 9.85 -9.92 11.71
N ARG A 221 8.60 -9.61 12.07
CA ARG A 221 7.67 -10.60 12.63
C ARG A 221 6.96 -11.44 11.56
N GLY A 222 7.19 -11.09 10.31
CA GLY A 222 6.60 -11.80 9.17
C GLY A 222 5.08 -11.64 9.09
N MET A 223 4.44 -12.69 8.60
CA MET A 223 3.02 -12.69 8.29
C MET A 223 2.42 -14.05 8.68
N SER A 224 1.47 -14.03 9.63
CA SER A 224 0.74 -15.23 10.05
C SER A 224 -0.66 -14.87 10.48
N ILE A 225 -1.56 -15.81 10.45
CA ILE A 225 -2.92 -15.63 10.95
C ILE A 225 -2.94 -15.17 12.43
N UNK A 226 -2.03 -15.57 13.15
CA UNK A 226 -1.94 -15.24 14.39
C UNK A 226 -1.69 -13.89 14.59
N LEU A 227 -0.67 -13.44 13.92
CA LEU A 227 -0.25 -12.04 13.98
C LEU A 227 -1.35 -11.12 13.41
N LEU A 228 -1.98 -11.48 12.33
CA LEU A 228 -3.08 -10.70 11.76
C LEU A 228 -4.18 -10.48 12.81
N ARG A 229 -4.65 -11.56 13.45
CA ARG A 229 -5.70 -11.49 14.49
C ARG A 229 -5.27 -10.58 15.65
N GLU A 230 -4.02 -10.74 16.14
CA GLU A 230 -3.46 -9.87 17.19
C GLU A 230 -3.56 -8.39 16.80
N LYS A 231 -3.12 -8.05 15.60
CA LYS A 231 -3.06 -6.65 15.16
C LYS A 231 -4.45 -6.06 14.90
N ILE A 232 -5.36 -6.85 14.35
CA ILE A 232 -6.75 -6.42 14.14
C ILE A 232 -7.44 -6.17 15.50
N THR A 233 -7.29 -7.08 16.47
CA THR A 233 -7.86 -6.91 17.81
C THR A 233 -7.36 -5.59 18.46
N ILE A 234 -6.06 -5.30 18.36
CA ILE A 234 -5.50 -4.06 18.92
C ILE A 234 -6.06 -2.83 18.17
N LEU A 235 -6.18 -2.90 16.86
CA LEU A 235 -6.77 -1.83 16.05
C LEU A 235 -8.22 -1.56 16.48
N GLU A 236 -9.01 -2.62 16.65
CA GLU A 236 -10.40 -2.52 17.09
C GLU A 236 -10.52 -1.87 18.47
N GLN A 237 -9.62 -2.22 19.41
CA GLN A 237 -9.56 -1.58 20.74
C GLN A 237 -9.26 -0.07 20.65
N HIS A 238 -8.39 0.34 19.72
CA HIS A 238 -8.13 1.76 19.49
C HIS A 238 -9.35 2.45 18.87
N CYS A 239 -10.01 1.79 17.92
CA CYS A 239 -11.24 2.32 17.30
C CYS A 239 -12.35 2.50 18.36
N GLU A 240 -12.57 1.51 19.22
CA GLU A 240 -13.54 1.56 20.30
C GLU A 240 -13.31 2.79 21.21
N LYS A 241 -12.07 3.01 21.63
CA LYS A 241 -11.69 4.15 22.47
C LYS A 241 -11.95 5.50 21.80
N LEU A 242 -11.96 5.52 20.48
CA LEU A 242 -12.17 6.73 19.67
C LEU A 242 -13.63 6.87 19.18
N GLY A 243 -14.47 5.91 19.46
CA GLY A 243 -15.86 5.88 18.96
C GLY A 243 -15.95 5.70 17.44
N ARG A 244 -14.96 5.03 16.83
CA ARG A 244 -14.88 4.81 15.40
C ARG A 244 -15.27 3.37 15.05
N ASN A 245 -16.06 3.19 14.00
CA ASN A 245 -16.40 1.85 13.51
C ASN A 245 -15.17 1.23 12.82
N PRO A 246 -14.61 0.13 13.34
CA PRO A 246 -13.44 -0.49 12.71
C PRO A 246 -13.71 -1.06 11.31
N ALA A 247 -14.95 -1.34 10.97
CA ALA A 247 -15.32 -1.81 9.62
C ALA A 247 -15.08 -0.77 8.52
N GLU A 248 -14.85 0.49 8.90
CA GLU A 248 -14.45 1.55 7.94
C GLU A 248 -13.01 1.41 7.46
N ILE A 249 -12.21 0.59 8.15
CA ILE A 249 -10.78 0.42 7.82
C ILE A 249 -10.59 -0.86 7.01
N ARG A 250 -10.20 -0.74 5.75
CA ARG A 250 -9.90 -1.88 4.88
C ARG A 250 -8.67 -2.62 5.41
N LYS A 251 -8.68 -3.94 5.28
CA LYS A 251 -7.60 -4.81 5.75
C LYS A 251 -6.83 -5.36 4.55
N THR A 252 -5.55 -5.05 4.47
CA THR A 252 -4.70 -5.49 3.36
C THR A 252 -3.44 -6.20 3.86
N ILE A 253 -2.82 -6.97 2.97
CA ILE A 253 -1.57 -7.69 3.28
C ILE A 253 -0.58 -7.48 2.13
N LEU A 254 0.70 -7.27 2.46
CA LEU A 254 1.80 -7.41 1.51
C LEU A 254 2.41 -8.80 1.73
N MET A 255 2.24 -9.68 0.77
CA MET A 255 2.60 -11.10 0.86
C MET A 255 3.84 -11.40 0.01
N PRO A 256 5.03 -11.61 0.63
CA PRO A 256 6.19 -12.08 -0.14
C PRO A 256 5.90 -13.46 -0.73
N THR A 257 5.98 -13.58 -2.04
CA THR A 257 5.46 -14.77 -2.74
C THR A 257 6.40 -15.21 -3.85
N MET A 258 6.55 -16.55 -3.97
CA MET A 258 7.21 -17.17 -5.12
C MET A 258 6.36 -18.34 -5.63
N LEU A 259 5.96 -18.28 -6.87
CA LEU A 259 5.25 -19.38 -7.55
C LEU A 259 6.28 -20.29 -8.21
N SER A 260 6.48 -21.49 -7.66
CA SER A 260 7.42 -22.47 -8.22
C SER A 260 7.15 -23.85 -7.67
N ASP A 261 7.24 -24.88 -8.52
CA ASP A 261 7.21 -26.28 -8.11
C ASP A 261 8.61 -26.79 -7.71
N ASP A 262 9.65 -25.98 -7.95
CA ASP A 262 11.04 -26.34 -7.60
C ASP A 262 11.28 -26.11 -6.10
N GLN A 263 11.32 -27.19 -5.34
CA GLN A 263 11.50 -27.16 -3.89
C GLN A 263 12.84 -26.51 -3.45
N SER A 264 13.88 -26.59 -4.27
CA SER A 264 15.15 -25.97 -3.94
C SER A 264 15.05 -24.45 -4.01
N LYS A 265 14.42 -23.93 -5.06
CA LYS A 265 14.19 -22.49 -5.25
C LYS A 265 13.28 -21.92 -4.17
N THR A 266 12.20 -22.61 -3.84
CA THR A 266 11.26 -22.15 -2.81
C THR A 266 11.91 -22.14 -1.43
N LYS A 267 12.72 -23.13 -1.11
CA LYS A 267 13.48 -23.20 0.15
C LYS A 267 14.47 -22.01 0.25
N GLU A 268 15.25 -21.78 -0.80
CA GLU A 268 16.21 -20.67 -0.87
C GLU A 268 15.49 -19.32 -0.70
N PHE A 269 14.36 -19.16 -1.34
CA PHE A 269 13.54 -17.94 -1.23
C PHE A 269 13.05 -17.73 0.21
N VAL A 270 12.54 -18.77 0.86
CA VAL A 270 12.09 -18.70 2.27
C VAL A 270 13.26 -18.37 3.20
N GLU A 271 14.45 -18.96 2.97
CA GLU A 271 15.65 -18.67 3.77
C GLU A 271 16.10 -17.21 3.60
N MET A 272 15.97 -16.66 2.39
CA MET A 272 16.33 -15.28 2.09
C MET A 272 15.35 -14.26 2.68
N ILE A 273 14.05 -14.51 2.59
CA ILE A 273 13.02 -13.53 2.94
C ILE A 273 12.53 -13.72 4.39
N GLY A 274 12.32 -14.96 4.81
CA GLY A 274 11.86 -15.29 6.16
C GLY A 274 10.79 -16.38 6.20
N PRO A 275 10.55 -16.94 7.38
CA PRO A 275 9.77 -18.19 7.53
C PRO A 275 8.27 -18.07 7.22
N ASN A 276 7.71 -16.86 7.17
CA ASN A 276 6.28 -16.68 6.89
C ASN A 276 6.02 -16.29 5.44
N THR A 277 6.99 -16.53 4.57
CA THR A 277 6.90 -16.30 3.13
C THR A 277 6.01 -17.37 2.48
N VAL A 278 5.25 -17.00 1.46
CA VAL A 278 4.38 -17.94 0.75
C VAL A 278 5.07 -18.33 -0.57
N ALA A 279 5.75 -19.47 -0.56
CA ALA A 279 6.51 -19.96 -1.70
C ALA A 279 6.17 -21.43 -1.98
N GLY A 280 5.77 -21.75 -3.20
CA GLY A 280 5.37 -23.12 -3.55
C GLY A 280 4.55 -23.18 -4.82
N SER A 281 3.87 -24.33 -4.99
CA SER A 281 2.97 -24.54 -6.11
C SER A 281 1.76 -23.61 -6.07
N ALA A 282 1.06 -23.48 -7.19
CA ALA A 282 -0.18 -22.69 -7.27
C ALA A 282 -1.19 -23.14 -6.22
N GLY A 283 -1.39 -24.47 -6.06
CA GLY A 283 -2.31 -25.02 -5.05
C GLY A 283 -1.97 -24.59 -3.63
N TYR A 284 -0.70 -24.62 -3.26
CA TYR A 284 -0.23 -24.16 -1.95
C TYR A 284 -0.50 -22.65 -1.75
N ILE A 285 -0.19 -21.84 -2.74
CA ILE A 285 -0.42 -20.38 -2.65
C ILE A 285 -1.92 -20.09 -2.52
N ILE A 286 -2.77 -20.76 -3.31
CA ILE A 286 -4.23 -20.60 -3.25
C ILE A 286 -4.76 -20.95 -1.86
N GLU A 287 -4.29 -22.05 -1.26
CA GLU A 287 -4.67 -22.44 0.11
C GLU A 287 -4.29 -21.35 1.12
N ARG A 288 -3.06 -20.84 1.05
CA ARG A 288 -2.58 -19.77 1.94
C ARG A 288 -3.38 -18.48 1.78
N ILE A 289 -3.72 -18.11 0.56
CA ILE A 289 -4.59 -16.94 0.27
C ILE A 289 -5.96 -17.16 0.93
N GLY A 290 -6.53 -18.34 0.78
CA GLY A 290 -7.85 -18.70 1.35
C GLY A 290 -7.92 -18.44 2.85
N GLU A 291 -6.86 -18.79 3.59
CA GLU A 291 -6.80 -18.54 5.04
C GLU A 291 -6.92 -17.06 5.40
N PHE A 292 -6.28 -16.18 4.62
CA PHE A 292 -6.36 -14.74 4.86
C PHE A 292 -7.73 -14.17 4.46
N ILE A 293 -8.34 -14.70 3.40
CA ILE A 293 -9.70 -14.32 2.99
C ILE A 293 -10.69 -14.67 4.13
N ASP A 294 -10.56 -15.85 4.73
CA ASP A 294 -11.42 -16.28 5.85
C ASP A 294 -11.29 -15.35 7.08
N GLU A 295 -10.17 -14.66 7.22
CA GLU A 295 -9.95 -13.65 8.28
C GLU A 295 -10.47 -12.26 7.90
N GLY A 296 -11.10 -12.12 6.74
CA GLY A 296 -11.68 -10.85 6.31
C GLY A 296 -10.69 -9.86 5.72
N VAL A 297 -9.63 -10.34 5.09
CA VAL A 297 -8.71 -9.50 4.33
C VAL A 297 -9.40 -9.07 3.03
N ASP A 298 -9.33 -7.78 2.71
CA ASP A 298 -9.98 -7.18 1.54
C ASP A 298 -9.10 -7.19 0.29
N GLU A 299 -7.77 -7.18 0.49
CA GLU A 299 -6.82 -7.09 -0.64
C GLU A 299 -5.47 -7.70 -0.25
N ILE A 300 -4.91 -8.50 -1.14
CA ILE A 300 -3.55 -9.05 -1.00
C ILE A 300 -2.70 -8.48 -2.13
N MET A 301 -1.57 -7.85 -1.76
CA MET A 301 -0.56 -7.39 -2.70
C MET A 301 0.61 -8.37 -2.65
N PHE A 302 0.96 -8.97 -3.77
CA PHE A 302 2.08 -9.91 -3.85
C PHE A 302 3.40 -9.13 -4.03
N GLY A 303 4.39 -9.47 -3.21
CA GLY A 303 5.73 -8.89 -3.30
C GLY A 303 6.73 -9.91 -3.81
N ARG A 304 7.77 -9.46 -4.49
CA ARG A 304 8.88 -10.27 -5.01
C ARG A 304 8.58 -11.06 -6.28
N LEU A 305 7.48 -10.80 -6.94
CA LEU A 305 7.31 -11.35 -8.29
C LEU A 305 8.38 -10.71 -9.20
N PRO A 306 9.04 -11.47 -10.06
CA PRO A 306 10.00 -10.90 -11.02
C PRO A 306 9.34 -9.87 -11.93
N ASN A 307 10.07 -8.81 -12.31
CA ASN A 307 9.55 -7.79 -13.24
C ASN A 307 9.55 -8.32 -14.69
N GLU A 308 8.78 -9.37 -14.93
CA GLU A 308 8.66 -10.05 -16.22
C GLU A 308 7.17 -10.25 -16.53
N PRO A 309 6.65 -9.71 -17.63
CA PRO A 309 5.23 -9.85 -17.99
C PRO A 309 4.70 -11.28 -17.93
N ASP A 310 5.47 -12.24 -18.43
CA ASP A 310 5.08 -13.65 -18.45
C ASP A 310 4.86 -14.22 -17.04
N GLU A 311 5.67 -13.77 -16.06
CA GLU A 311 5.50 -14.22 -14.67
C GLU A 311 4.22 -13.65 -14.04
N PHE A 312 3.87 -12.40 -14.37
CA PHE A 312 2.61 -11.78 -13.92
C PHE A 312 1.40 -12.45 -14.57
N GLN A 313 1.48 -12.75 -15.86
CA GLN A 313 0.41 -13.46 -16.58
C GLN A 313 0.25 -14.88 -16.03
N ARG A 314 1.35 -15.60 -15.85
CA ARG A 314 1.36 -16.95 -15.28
C ARG A 314 0.72 -16.96 -13.88
N PHE A 315 1.13 -16.02 -13.02
CA PHE A 315 0.59 -15.90 -11.66
C PHE A 315 -0.93 -15.62 -11.71
N GLU A 316 -1.35 -14.77 -12.61
CA GLU A 316 -2.78 -14.48 -12.82
C GLU A 316 -3.57 -15.73 -13.21
N GLU A 317 -3.04 -16.47 -14.19
CA GLU A 317 -3.72 -17.68 -14.74
C GLU A 317 -3.74 -18.84 -13.72
N GLU A 318 -2.63 -19.06 -13.02
CA GLU A 318 -2.50 -20.21 -12.12
C GLU A 318 -3.02 -19.96 -10.70
N VAL A 319 -3.02 -18.69 -10.23
CA VAL A 319 -3.37 -18.36 -8.85
C VAL A 319 -4.62 -17.47 -8.77
N ILE A 320 -4.60 -16.27 -9.39
CA ILE A 320 -5.69 -15.29 -9.23
C ILE A 320 -7.00 -15.82 -9.80
N ALA A 321 -6.96 -16.50 -10.95
CA ALA A 321 -8.14 -17.05 -11.63
C ALA A 321 -8.93 -18.06 -10.74
N ALA A 322 -8.31 -18.64 -9.74
CA ALA A 322 -9.00 -19.55 -8.80
C ALA A 322 -10.03 -18.86 -7.90
N PHE A 323 -10.01 -17.52 -7.88
CA PHE A 323 -10.89 -16.73 -7.00
C PHE A 323 -11.98 -15.95 -7.76
N ASP A 324 -12.17 -16.19 -9.06
CA ASP A 324 -13.19 -15.55 -9.91
C ASP A 324 -14.63 -15.98 -9.54
#